data_15c41887106fd0433da412ea7c6490bb
#
_entry.id   15c41887106fd0433da412ea7c6490bb
#
_cell.length_a   1.000
_cell.length_b   1.000
_cell.length_c   1.000
_cell.angle_alpha   90.00
_cell.angle_beta   90.00
_cell.angle_gamma   90.00
#
_symmetry.space_group_name_H-M   'P 1'
#
loop_
_entity.id
_entity.type
_entity.pdbx_description
1 polymer ?
#
loop_
_entity_poly.entity_id
_entity_poly.type
_entity_poly.pdbx_seq_one_letter_code
_entity_poly.pdbx_strand_id
1 'polypeptide(L)'
;MNNKHKKYINRAFYLAQKGMGSVAPNPMVGCVIVKNENIIGEGYHKKFGKNHAEINAIKSVKNKKIIKGSSIYITLEPCSHHGKTPPCVDEIINYKPKEVIISNKDPNPKINGKGIKKLKENNINVIEGIHGAIGTELNKRFFLNQKHKIPYVILKWAKTKDNFIAKTNGESKWISNDVSRTLVHKWRSEESGILIGVQTAIKDNPQLTVRRWKGKNPIRIIIDPNNRLQNTAKVLKEKPVTLIYNTTTTKKRRNNFFIKIHPFSIHNIIQDIYKKGISSIVVEGGTKTINYFIASNLWHEARLFISNKKFKKGISAPNLNCENVNKENISGDELHIINNNEQF
;
A
#
# COMPACT_ATOMS: atom_id res chain seq x y z
N MET A 1 15.52 1.28 -27.79
CA MET A 1 15.76 1.68 -26.38
C MET A 1 16.94 0.90 -25.82
N ASN A 2 17.89 1.57 -25.22
CA ASN A 2 19.18 1.00 -24.81
C ASN A 2 18.97 -0.03 -23.65
N ASN A 3 19.30 -1.31 -23.88
CA ASN A 3 19.19 -2.41 -22.89
C ASN A 3 19.94 -2.10 -21.59
N LYS A 4 20.97 -1.26 -21.67
CA LYS A 4 21.74 -0.80 -20.53
C LYS A 4 20.91 -0.06 -19.47
N HIS A 5 20.05 0.90 -19.88
CA HIS A 5 19.23 1.65 -18.93
C HIS A 5 18.20 0.75 -18.25
N LYS A 6 17.63 -0.22 -18.97
CA LYS A 6 16.69 -1.20 -18.40
C LYS A 6 17.31 -2.03 -17.27
N LYS A 7 18.57 -2.46 -17.43
CA LYS A 7 19.32 -3.24 -16.42
C LYS A 7 19.37 -2.49 -15.07
N TYR A 8 19.80 -1.24 -15.08
CA TYR A 8 20.02 -0.49 -13.83
C TYR A 8 18.73 0.06 -13.23
N ILE A 9 17.72 0.42 -14.05
CA ILE A 9 16.43 0.82 -13.51
C ILE A 9 15.69 -0.38 -12.87
N ASN A 10 15.81 -1.60 -13.41
CA ASN A 10 15.29 -2.81 -12.80
C ASN A 10 15.97 -3.09 -11.45
N ARG A 11 17.28 -2.83 -11.34
CA ARG A 11 17.96 -2.92 -10.06
C ARG A 11 17.43 -1.90 -9.06
N ALA A 12 17.13 -0.67 -9.49
CA ALA A 12 16.53 0.34 -8.65
C ALA A 12 15.11 -0.08 -8.19
N PHE A 13 14.29 -0.71 -9.06
CA PHE A 13 13.00 -1.27 -8.66
C PHE A 13 13.12 -2.38 -7.63
N TYR A 14 14.06 -3.31 -7.82
CA TYR A 14 14.32 -4.35 -6.81
C TYR A 14 14.66 -3.76 -5.44
N LEU A 15 15.44 -2.68 -5.40
CA LEU A 15 15.75 -1.97 -4.16
C LEU A 15 14.52 -1.27 -3.59
N ALA A 16 13.71 -0.61 -4.42
CA ALA A 16 12.51 0.10 -4.01
C ALA A 16 11.52 -0.82 -3.28
N GLN A 17 11.32 -2.06 -3.75
CA GLN A 17 10.44 -3.05 -3.15
C GLN A 17 10.77 -3.36 -1.68
N LYS A 18 12.03 -3.21 -1.26
CA LYS A 18 12.45 -3.40 0.14
C LYS A 18 11.84 -2.38 1.11
N GLY A 19 11.27 -1.29 0.58
CA GLY A 19 10.54 -0.28 1.35
C GLY A 19 9.09 -0.65 1.69
N MET A 20 8.54 -1.73 1.11
CA MET A 20 7.16 -2.17 1.30
C MET A 20 6.79 -2.26 2.79
N GLY A 21 5.60 -1.76 3.16
CA GLY A 21 5.09 -1.74 4.53
C GLY A 21 5.83 -0.78 5.50
N SER A 22 6.89 -0.08 5.06
CA SER A 22 7.70 0.77 5.92
C SER A 22 7.69 2.26 5.56
N VAL A 23 7.45 2.58 4.29
CA VAL A 23 7.59 3.94 3.77
C VAL A 23 6.29 4.72 3.68
N ALA A 24 5.13 4.04 3.70
CA ALA A 24 3.83 4.70 3.61
C ALA A 24 3.69 5.85 4.63
N PRO A 25 3.09 7.00 4.23
CA PRO A 25 2.42 7.30 2.96
C PRO A 25 3.35 7.69 1.79
N ASN A 26 4.68 7.72 1.99
CA ASN A 26 5.66 7.99 0.93
C ASN A 26 5.71 6.83 -0.09
N PRO A 27 6.14 7.12 -1.34
CA PRO A 27 6.36 6.09 -2.34
C PRO A 27 7.58 5.21 -2.03
N MET A 28 7.57 4.02 -2.59
CA MET A 28 8.75 3.15 -2.65
C MET A 28 9.67 3.65 -3.76
N VAL A 29 10.86 4.09 -3.38
CA VAL A 29 11.85 4.61 -4.31
C VAL A 29 13.17 3.88 -4.14
N GLY A 30 13.80 3.56 -5.26
CA GLY A 30 15.15 3.01 -5.35
C GLY A 30 16.03 3.88 -6.22
N CYS A 31 17.31 3.92 -5.90
CA CYS A 31 18.32 4.68 -6.61
C CYS A 31 19.59 3.85 -6.78
N VAL A 32 20.15 3.90 -8.00
CA VAL A 32 21.43 3.23 -8.36
C VAL A 32 22.33 4.22 -9.05
N ILE A 33 23.59 4.32 -8.62
CA ILE A 33 24.61 5.19 -9.19
C ILE A 33 25.63 4.32 -9.94
N VAL A 34 25.87 4.64 -11.20
CA VAL A 34 26.70 3.85 -12.12
C VAL A 34 27.82 4.70 -12.69
N LYS A 35 29.04 4.20 -12.66
CA LYS A 35 30.22 4.80 -13.30
C LYS A 35 30.97 3.73 -14.08
N ASN A 36 31.30 3.98 -15.35
CA ASN A 36 32.00 3.03 -16.22
C ASN A 36 31.37 1.62 -16.14
N GLU A 37 30.04 1.54 -16.30
CA GLU A 37 29.23 0.31 -16.25
C GLU A 37 29.20 -0.42 -14.89
N ASN A 38 29.91 0.06 -13.90
CA ASN A 38 29.92 -0.50 -12.55
C ASN A 38 28.97 0.25 -11.63
N ILE A 39 28.23 -0.47 -10.82
CA ILE A 39 27.41 0.10 -9.75
C ILE A 39 28.37 0.55 -8.64
N ILE A 40 28.39 1.86 -8.37
CA ILE A 40 29.26 2.46 -7.34
C ILE A 40 28.46 2.84 -6.09
N GLY A 41 27.14 2.94 -6.18
CA GLY A 41 26.26 3.23 -5.03
C GLY A 41 24.83 2.77 -5.26
N GLU A 42 24.18 2.35 -4.17
CA GLU A 42 22.81 1.87 -4.17
C GLU A 42 22.05 2.35 -2.92
N GLY A 43 20.79 2.67 -3.09
CA GLY A 43 19.94 3.08 -2.00
C GLY A 43 18.46 2.88 -2.28
N TYR A 44 17.68 2.84 -1.22
CA TYR A 44 16.21 2.89 -1.30
C TYR A 44 15.65 3.66 -0.11
N HIS A 45 14.43 4.14 -0.24
CA HIS A 45 13.72 4.76 0.88
C HIS A 45 13.36 3.68 1.90
N LYS A 46 14.03 3.68 3.06
CA LYS A 46 13.93 2.59 4.05
C LYS A 46 12.73 2.71 4.98
N LYS A 47 12.35 3.95 5.31
CA LYS A 47 11.30 4.21 6.31
C LYS A 47 10.80 5.65 6.21
N PHE A 48 9.49 5.85 6.39
CA PHE A 48 8.88 7.19 6.46
C PHE A 48 9.63 8.13 7.41
N GLY A 49 9.90 9.36 6.95
CA GLY A 49 10.62 10.38 7.71
C GLY A 49 12.14 10.19 7.81
N LYS A 50 12.70 9.21 7.11
CA LYS A 50 14.14 8.99 6.98
C LYS A 50 14.62 9.37 5.58
N ASN A 51 15.93 9.28 5.32
CA ASN A 51 16.56 9.62 4.04
C ASN A 51 15.83 8.97 2.87
N HIS A 52 15.70 9.70 1.76
CA HIS A 52 15.23 9.19 0.48
C HIS A 52 16.27 8.27 -0.18
N ALA A 53 15.86 7.62 -1.26
CA ALA A 53 16.67 6.64 -1.98
C ALA A 53 17.97 7.23 -2.50
N GLU A 54 17.90 8.43 -3.05
CA GLU A 54 19.02 9.17 -3.65
C GLU A 54 20.09 9.44 -2.60
N ILE A 55 19.70 9.97 -1.45
CA ILE A 55 20.61 10.25 -0.33
C ILE A 55 21.24 8.96 0.21
N ASN A 56 20.49 7.89 0.28
CA ASN A 56 21.01 6.59 0.70
C ASN A 56 21.99 6.02 -0.32
N ALA A 57 21.71 6.17 -1.62
CA ALA A 57 22.62 5.75 -2.70
C ALA A 57 23.93 6.56 -2.68
N ILE A 58 23.84 7.89 -2.57
CA ILE A 58 25.01 8.77 -2.44
C ILE A 58 25.83 8.38 -1.21
N LYS A 59 25.22 8.17 -0.05
CA LYS A 59 25.90 7.77 1.19
C LYS A 59 26.62 6.42 1.06
N SER A 60 26.12 5.50 0.24
CA SER A 60 26.74 4.18 0.05
C SER A 60 28.01 4.20 -0.81
N VAL A 61 28.23 5.24 -1.60
CA VAL A 61 29.48 5.40 -2.39
C VAL A 61 30.65 5.67 -1.45
N LYS A 62 31.71 4.88 -1.51
CA LYS A 62 32.89 5.04 -0.65
C LYS A 62 33.60 6.38 -0.91
N ASN A 63 34.02 6.62 -2.14
CA ASN A 63 34.66 7.86 -2.57
C ASN A 63 33.63 8.74 -3.32
N LYS A 64 33.11 9.79 -2.69
CA LYS A 64 32.11 10.68 -3.27
C LYS A 64 32.55 11.39 -4.54
N LYS A 65 33.86 11.61 -4.72
CA LYS A 65 34.41 12.32 -5.89
C LYS A 65 34.11 11.57 -7.21
N ILE A 66 33.97 10.23 -7.18
CA ILE A 66 33.69 9.44 -8.38
C ILE A 66 32.24 9.56 -8.87
N ILE A 67 31.32 10.16 -8.10
CA ILE A 67 29.94 10.40 -8.52
C ILE A 67 29.91 11.42 -9.67
N LYS A 68 30.83 12.36 -9.70
CA LYS A 68 30.95 13.30 -10.83
C LYS A 68 31.05 12.57 -12.16
N GLY A 69 30.16 12.94 -13.10
CA GLY A 69 30.06 12.33 -14.43
C GLY A 69 29.56 10.88 -14.41
N SER A 70 28.88 10.41 -13.36
CA SER A 70 28.16 9.13 -13.30
C SER A 70 26.78 9.22 -13.93
N SER A 71 26.11 8.08 -14.10
CA SER A 71 24.68 7.97 -14.43
C SER A 71 23.92 7.59 -13.15
N ILE A 72 22.83 8.30 -12.85
CA ILE A 72 21.98 8.03 -11.67
C ILE A 72 20.60 7.53 -12.15
N TYR A 73 20.19 6.37 -11.70
CA TYR A 73 18.93 5.71 -12.03
C TYR A 73 17.99 5.78 -10.84
N ILE A 74 16.80 6.37 -11.02
CA ILE A 74 15.83 6.59 -9.95
C ILE A 74 14.44 6.13 -10.43
N THR A 75 13.73 5.39 -9.58
CA THR A 75 12.40 4.87 -9.94
C THR A 75 11.30 5.93 -9.93
N LEU A 76 11.53 7.08 -9.32
CA LEU A 76 10.59 8.21 -9.26
C LEU A 76 11.35 9.53 -9.31
N GLU A 77 10.76 10.57 -9.87
CA GLU A 77 11.32 11.93 -9.93
C GLU A 77 11.84 12.39 -8.56
N PRO A 78 13.08 12.91 -8.47
CA PRO A 78 13.66 13.39 -7.22
C PRO A 78 12.92 14.63 -6.72
N CYS A 79 12.66 14.70 -5.42
CA CYS A 79 11.95 15.81 -4.81
C CYS A 79 12.72 17.14 -4.96
N SER A 80 11.96 18.22 -5.24
CA SER A 80 12.46 19.59 -5.46
C SER A 80 12.02 20.58 -4.40
N HIS A 81 11.22 20.14 -3.41
CA HIS A 81 10.74 21.00 -2.32
C HIS A 81 11.36 20.61 -0.98
N HIS A 82 11.50 21.58 -0.08
CA HIS A 82 11.86 21.34 1.30
C HIS A 82 10.69 20.67 2.03
N GLY A 83 10.93 19.45 2.50
CA GLY A 83 10.01 18.70 3.33
C GLY A 83 10.60 18.48 4.72
N LYS A 84 10.53 17.24 5.24
CA LYS A 84 11.25 16.84 6.47
C LYS A 84 12.76 16.70 6.25
N THR A 85 13.18 16.62 4.99
CA THR A 85 14.57 16.56 4.55
C THR A 85 14.79 17.59 3.43
N PRO A 86 16.03 18.06 3.21
CA PRO A 86 16.37 18.89 2.05
C PRO A 86 16.00 18.21 0.73
N PRO A 87 15.77 18.97 -0.36
CA PRO A 87 15.45 18.41 -1.67
C PRO A 87 16.55 17.50 -2.21
N CYS A 88 16.18 16.30 -2.66
CA CYS A 88 17.15 15.36 -3.23
C CYS A 88 17.76 15.87 -4.53
N VAL A 89 17.02 16.67 -5.30
CA VAL A 89 17.52 17.24 -6.55
C VAL A 89 18.74 18.11 -6.34
N ASP A 90 18.81 18.87 -5.25
CA ASP A 90 19.92 19.76 -4.96
C ASP A 90 21.21 18.96 -4.64
N GLU A 91 21.04 17.91 -3.87
CA GLU A 91 22.16 17.01 -3.58
C GLU A 91 22.68 16.31 -4.85
N ILE A 92 21.79 15.87 -5.75
CA ILE A 92 22.18 15.30 -7.04
C ILE A 92 22.97 16.33 -7.87
N ILE A 93 22.52 17.57 -7.97
CA ILE A 93 23.18 18.66 -8.72
C ILE A 93 24.59 18.92 -8.18
N ASN A 94 24.77 18.94 -6.87
CA ASN A 94 26.07 19.18 -6.23
C ASN A 94 27.12 18.17 -6.67
N TYR A 95 26.73 16.92 -6.95
CA TYR A 95 27.65 15.87 -7.42
C TYR A 95 27.91 15.89 -8.93
N LYS A 96 27.19 16.71 -9.72
CA LYS A 96 27.39 16.87 -11.18
C LYS A 96 27.44 15.53 -11.93
N PRO A 97 26.42 14.67 -11.84
CA PRO A 97 26.34 13.48 -12.66
C PRO A 97 26.26 13.86 -14.15
N LYS A 98 26.64 12.94 -15.05
CA LYS A 98 26.48 13.13 -16.50
C LYS A 98 25.00 13.12 -16.90
N GLU A 99 24.22 12.24 -16.28
CA GLU A 99 22.83 12.02 -16.62
C GLU A 99 22.03 11.45 -15.44
N VAL A 100 20.71 11.70 -15.45
CA VAL A 100 19.75 11.12 -14.50
C VAL A 100 18.65 10.43 -15.30
N ILE A 101 18.44 9.13 -15.03
CA ILE A 101 17.43 8.30 -15.67
C ILE A 101 16.30 8.10 -14.68
N ILE A 102 15.09 8.52 -15.05
CA ILE A 102 13.89 8.55 -14.19
C ILE A 102 12.82 7.65 -14.79
N SER A 103 12.27 6.73 -14.01
CA SER A 103 11.18 5.89 -14.47
C SER A 103 9.88 6.67 -14.59
N ASN A 104 9.41 7.28 -13.50
CA ASN A 104 8.14 7.98 -13.45
C ASN A 104 8.30 9.42 -12.96
N LYS A 105 7.50 10.33 -13.50
CA LYS A 105 7.26 11.64 -12.89
C LYS A 105 6.50 11.47 -11.58
N ASP A 106 6.75 12.35 -10.62
CA ASP A 106 5.98 12.37 -9.38
C ASP A 106 4.60 13.00 -9.65
N PRO A 107 3.49 12.32 -9.32
CA PRO A 107 2.14 12.85 -9.51
C PRO A 107 1.79 13.98 -8.53
N ASN A 108 2.60 14.20 -7.50
CA ASN A 108 2.37 15.27 -6.53
C ASN A 108 2.52 16.65 -7.19
N PRO A 109 1.48 17.51 -7.20
CA PRO A 109 1.55 18.84 -7.83
C PRO A 109 2.67 19.74 -7.33
N LYS A 110 3.18 19.49 -6.12
CA LYS A 110 4.32 20.22 -5.56
C LYS A 110 5.65 19.86 -6.24
N ILE A 111 5.76 18.67 -6.84
CA ILE A 111 6.96 18.13 -7.49
C ILE A 111 6.78 18.12 -9.01
N ASN A 112 5.91 17.33 -9.51
CA ASN A 112 5.48 17.14 -10.91
C ASN A 112 6.29 17.89 -11.98
N GLY A 113 7.42 17.35 -12.36
CA GLY A 113 8.33 17.91 -13.38
C GLY A 113 9.30 19.00 -12.88
N LYS A 114 9.15 19.52 -11.66
CA LYS A 114 10.04 20.58 -11.15
C LYS A 114 11.44 20.06 -10.85
N GLY A 115 11.56 18.83 -10.35
CA GLY A 115 12.85 18.18 -10.14
C GLY A 115 13.57 17.95 -11.46
N ILE A 116 12.86 17.45 -12.47
CA ILE A 116 13.36 17.25 -13.83
C ILE A 116 13.81 18.58 -14.44
N LYS A 117 12.98 19.63 -14.36
CA LYS A 117 13.32 20.97 -14.85
C LYS A 117 14.61 21.48 -14.21
N LYS A 118 14.73 21.39 -12.88
CA LYS A 118 15.89 21.86 -12.13
C LYS A 118 17.18 21.11 -12.51
N LEU A 119 17.11 19.81 -12.79
CA LEU A 119 18.25 19.03 -13.29
C LEU A 119 18.69 19.55 -14.67
N LYS A 120 17.75 19.75 -15.60
CA LYS A 120 18.03 20.24 -16.96
C LYS A 120 18.63 21.65 -16.94
N GLU A 121 18.13 22.55 -16.11
CA GLU A 121 18.66 23.91 -15.91
C GLU A 121 20.10 23.92 -15.36
N ASN A 122 20.54 22.85 -14.72
CA ASN A 122 21.91 22.66 -14.26
C ASN A 122 22.77 21.80 -15.21
N ASN A 123 22.42 21.73 -16.49
CA ASN A 123 23.14 21.03 -17.56
C ASN A 123 23.29 19.51 -17.31
N ILE A 124 22.35 18.90 -16.59
CA ILE A 124 22.32 17.44 -16.39
C ILE A 124 21.34 16.86 -17.41
N ASN A 125 21.81 15.88 -18.20
CA ASN A 125 20.95 15.17 -19.15
C ASN A 125 19.91 14.34 -18.40
N VAL A 126 18.61 14.43 -18.76
CA VAL A 126 17.53 13.68 -18.11
C VAL A 126 16.82 12.81 -19.13
N ILE A 127 16.76 11.51 -18.85
CA ILE A 127 16.02 10.50 -19.61
C ILE A 127 14.83 10.05 -18.77
N GLU A 128 13.63 10.13 -19.34
CA GLU A 128 12.37 9.89 -18.63
C GLU A 128 11.62 8.67 -19.20
N GLY A 129 10.77 8.03 -18.40
CA GLY A 129 9.79 7.04 -18.85
C GLY A 129 10.31 5.60 -18.97
N ILE A 130 11.52 5.30 -18.51
CA ILE A 130 12.07 3.94 -18.59
C ILE A 130 11.33 3.01 -17.61
N HIS A 131 10.61 2.01 -18.16
CA HIS A 131 9.77 1.07 -17.39
C HIS A 131 8.70 1.76 -16.52
N GLY A 132 8.08 2.85 -17.02
CA GLY A 132 7.08 3.62 -16.30
C GLY A 132 5.89 2.80 -15.79
N ALA A 133 5.42 1.81 -16.57
CA ALA A 133 4.34 0.92 -16.14
C ALA A 133 4.70 0.11 -14.87
N ILE A 134 5.94 -0.38 -14.78
CA ILE A 134 6.44 -1.09 -13.59
C ILE A 134 6.44 -0.15 -12.38
N GLY A 135 6.89 1.09 -12.56
CA GLY A 135 6.92 2.08 -11.48
C GLY A 135 5.53 2.49 -11.01
N THR A 136 4.57 2.62 -11.94
CA THR A 136 3.17 2.89 -11.61
C THR A 136 2.56 1.74 -10.82
N GLU A 137 2.74 0.49 -11.24
CA GLU A 137 2.23 -0.67 -10.52
C GLU A 137 2.87 -0.81 -9.13
N LEU A 138 4.18 -0.64 -9.02
CA LEU A 138 4.89 -0.67 -7.74
C LEU A 138 4.32 0.35 -6.76
N ASN A 139 4.03 1.56 -7.22
CA ASN A 139 3.58 2.69 -6.41
C ASN A 139 2.08 3.03 -6.62
N LYS A 140 1.26 2.08 -7.08
CA LYS A 140 -0.17 2.32 -7.40
C LYS A 140 -0.94 2.98 -6.24
N ARG A 141 -0.64 2.61 -4.97
CA ARG A 141 -1.21 3.25 -3.79
C ARG A 141 -0.89 4.74 -3.73
N PHE A 142 0.37 5.09 -3.93
CA PHE A 142 0.85 6.47 -3.90
C PHE A 142 0.26 7.30 -5.06
N PHE A 143 0.30 6.77 -6.28
CA PHE A 143 -0.26 7.46 -7.45
C PHE A 143 -1.75 7.74 -7.28
N LEU A 144 -2.52 6.75 -6.84
CA LEU A 144 -3.94 6.90 -6.57
C LEU A 144 -4.21 7.93 -5.45
N ASN A 145 -3.48 7.86 -4.33
CA ASN A 145 -3.62 8.81 -3.23
C ASN A 145 -3.36 10.24 -3.70
N GLN A 146 -2.37 10.48 -4.56
CA GLN A 146 -2.08 11.81 -5.07
C GLN A 146 -3.16 12.31 -6.02
N LYS A 147 -3.72 11.44 -6.85
CA LYS A 147 -4.76 11.77 -7.84
C LYS A 147 -6.14 12.00 -7.20
N HIS A 148 -6.59 11.07 -6.35
CA HIS A 148 -7.97 11.02 -5.87
C HIS A 148 -8.16 11.44 -4.41
N LYS A 149 -7.09 11.59 -3.63
CA LYS A 149 -7.13 11.96 -2.20
C LYS A 149 -7.95 11.01 -1.33
N ILE A 150 -7.90 9.72 -1.66
CA ILE A 150 -8.49 8.61 -0.91
C ILE A 150 -7.46 7.50 -0.68
N PRO A 151 -7.63 6.61 0.32
CA PRO A 151 -6.76 5.45 0.48
C PRO A 151 -6.97 4.43 -0.64
N TYR A 152 -5.93 3.66 -0.95
CA TYR A 152 -6.07 2.47 -1.79
C TYR A 152 -6.83 1.39 -1.03
N VAL A 153 -7.96 0.93 -1.56
CA VAL A 153 -8.86 -0.02 -0.90
C VAL A 153 -8.73 -1.40 -1.52
N ILE A 154 -8.36 -2.39 -0.68
CA ILE A 154 -8.28 -3.79 -1.04
C ILE A 154 -9.40 -4.53 -0.35
N LEU A 155 -10.28 -5.19 -1.09
CA LEU A 155 -11.25 -6.12 -0.55
C LEU A 155 -10.62 -7.51 -0.41
N LYS A 156 -10.79 -8.16 0.75
CA LYS A 156 -10.24 -9.50 0.96
C LYS A 156 -11.24 -10.40 1.66
N TRP A 157 -11.52 -11.55 1.06
CA TRP A 157 -12.29 -12.60 1.71
C TRP A 157 -11.84 -13.99 1.27
N ALA A 158 -12.31 -15.02 1.97
CA ALA A 158 -12.17 -16.40 1.56
C ALA A 158 -13.55 -17.03 1.43
N LYS A 159 -13.76 -17.88 0.43
CA LYS A 159 -14.99 -18.65 0.25
C LYS A 159 -14.71 -20.12 0.00
N THR A 160 -15.70 -20.95 0.28
CA THR A 160 -15.71 -22.35 -0.10
C THR A 160 -15.97 -22.49 -1.60
N LYS A 161 -15.72 -23.69 -2.16
CA LYS A 161 -16.00 -23.99 -3.56
C LYS A 161 -17.48 -23.82 -3.93
N ASP A 162 -18.38 -24.03 -2.98
CA ASP A 162 -19.82 -23.83 -3.10
C ASP A 162 -20.30 -22.45 -2.60
N ASN A 163 -19.40 -21.45 -2.61
CA ASN A 163 -19.68 -20.02 -2.49
C ASN A 163 -20.16 -19.52 -1.09
N PHE A 164 -19.67 -20.09 0.01
CA PHE A 164 -19.97 -19.64 1.37
C PHE A 164 -18.73 -19.07 2.09
N ILE A 165 -18.92 -18.03 2.91
CA ILE A 165 -17.88 -17.44 3.76
C ILE A 165 -17.94 -17.91 5.22
N ALA A 166 -19.04 -18.52 5.64
CA ALA A 166 -19.25 -19.08 6.96
C ALA A 166 -20.37 -20.13 6.91
N LYS A 167 -20.40 -21.04 7.87
CA LYS A 167 -21.56 -21.92 8.11
C LYS A 167 -22.79 -21.13 8.58
N THR A 168 -23.96 -21.74 8.65
CA THR A 168 -25.21 -21.10 9.11
C THR A 168 -25.13 -20.54 10.52
N ASN A 169 -24.37 -21.19 11.41
CA ASN A 169 -24.11 -20.70 12.78
C ASN A 169 -23.14 -19.52 12.83
N GLY A 170 -22.58 -19.11 11.67
CA GLY A 170 -21.59 -18.03 11.54
C GLY A 170 -20.16 -18.45 11.76
N GLU A 171 -19.87 -19.74 11.98
CA GLU A 171 -18.50 -20.25 12.07
C GLU A 171 -17.79 -20.13 10.71
N SER A 172 -16.70 -19.38 10.67
CA SER A 172 -15.88 -19.13 9.46
C SER A 172 -14.51 -19.80 9.46
N LYS A 173 -14.16 -20.46 10.56
CA LYS A 173 -12.84 -21.10 10.75
C LYS A 173 -12.86 -22.53 10.20
N TRP A 174 -11.91 -23.00 9.43
CA TRP A 174 -10.87 -22.33 8.65
C TRP A 174 -11.18 -22.65 7.18
N ILE A 175 -11.62 -21.69 6.42
CA ILE A 175 -11.89 -21.88 4.98
C ILE A 175 -10.57 -22.08 4.26
N SER A 176 -9.68 -21.11 4.35
CA SER A 176 -8.37 -21.14 3.69
C SER A 176 -7.31 -21.92 4.48
N ASN A 177 -6.30 -22.41 3.76
CA ASN A 177 -5.18 -23.18 4.32
C ASN A 177 -4.15 -22.29 5.08
N ASP A 178 -3.11 -22.90 5.66
CA ASP A 178 -2.10 -22.21 6.47
C ASP A 178 -1.22 -21.26 5.66
N VAL A 179 -0.88 -21.61 4.42
CA VAL A 179 -0.07 -20.78 3.51
C VAL A 179 -0.85 -19.54 3.14
N SER A 180 -2.12 -19.69 2.74
CA SER A 180 -3.04 -18.59 2.45
C SER A 180 -3.17 -17.63 3.65
N ARG A 181 -3.30 -18.16 4.89
CA ARG A 181 -3.35 -17.34 6.10
C ARG A 181 -2.04 -16.60 6.36
N THR A 182 -0.90 -17.21 6.07
CA THR A 182 0.41 -16.54 6.19
C THR A 182 0.52 -15.40 5.20
N LEU A 183 0.06 -15.59 3.96
CA LEU A 183 0.00 -14.55 2.93
C LEU A 183 -0.90 -13.38 3.35
N VAL A 184 -2.05 -13.64 3.97
CA VAL A 184 -2.92 -12.59 4.54
C VAL A 184 -2.17 -11.78 5.61
N HIS A 185 -1.38 -12.42 6.48
CA HIS A 185 -0.59 -11.69 7.47
C HIS A 185 0.55 -10.86 6.84
N LYS A 186 1.14 -11.31 5.73
CA LYS A 186 2.05 -10.52 4.92
C LYS A 186 1.35 -9.26 4.41
N TRP A 187 0.19 -9.38 3.76
CA TRP A 187 -0.59 -8.24 3.26
C TRP A 187 -0.96 -7.25 4.37
N ARG A 188 -1.37 -7.73 5.55
CA ARG A 188 -1.62 -6.86 6.71
C ARG A 188 -0.40 -6.05 7.12
N SER A 189 0.80 -6.58 6.93
CA SER A 189 2.05 -5.87 7.25
C SER A 189 2.45 -4.84 6.19
N GLU A 190 1.91 -4.96 4.99
CA GLU A 190 2.17 -4.10 3.84
C GLU A 190 1.20 -2.91 3.78
N GLU A 191 -0.02 -3.06 4.33
CA GLU A 191 -1.06 -2.04 4.29
C GLU A 191 -1.08 -1.16 5.54
N SER A 192 -1.53 0.11 5.39
CA SER A 192 -1.57 1.08 6.49
C SER A 192 -2.70 0.80 7.48
N GLY A 193 -3.82 0.26 7.01
CA GLY A 193 -4.98 -0.03 7.84
C GLY A 193 -5.67 -1.35 7.49
N ILE A 194 -6.42 -1.89 8.47
CA ILE A 194 -7.30 -3.05 8.31
C ILE A 194 -8.70 -2.67 8.79
N LEU A 195 -9.71 -2.91 7.94
CA LEU A 195 -11.08 -2.51 8.20
C LEU A 195 -12.01 -3.72 8.28
N ILE A 196 -12.87 -3.74 9.29
CA ILE A 196 -13.99 -4.68 9.42
C ILE A 196 -15.26 -3.97 9.90
N GLY A 197 -16.41 -4.58 9.65
CA GLY A 197 -17.68 -4.15 10.28
C GLY A 197 -17.82 -4.69 11.71
N VAL A 198 -18.62 -4.02 12.52
CA VAL A 198 -18.83 -4.38 13.94
C VAL A 198 -19.37 -5.80 14.12
N GLN A 199 -20.20 -6.30 13.21
CA GLN A 199 -20.73 -7.67 13.32
C GLN A 199 -19.60 -8.71 13.29
N THR A 200 -18.59 -8.53 12.43
CA THR A 200 -17.38 -9.37 12.38
C THR A 200 -16.57 -9.19 13.66
N ALA A 201 -16.42 -7.95 14.15
CA ALA A 201 -15.72 -7.66 15.39
C ALA A 201 -16.33 -8.37 16.61
N ILE A 202 -17.67 -8.42 16.69
CA ILE A 202 -18.41 -9.09 17.77
C ILE A 202 -18.29 -10.61 17.63
N LYS A 203 -18.62 -11.17 16.46
CA LYS A 203 -18.66 -12.64 16.25
C LYS A 203 -17.29 -13.30 16.38
N ASP A 204 -16.30 -12.77 15.68
CA ASP A 204 -14.99 -13.41 15.56
C ASP A 204 -14.02 -12.96 16.66
N ASN A 205 -14.33 -11.86 17.35
CA ASN A 205 -13.48 -11.20 18.37
C ASN A 205 -11.99 -11.19 17.95
N PRO A 206 -11.64 -10.70 16.76
CA PRO A 206 -10.32 -10.84 16.19
C PRO A 206 -9.35 -9.84 16.80
N GLN A 207 -8.04 -10.13 16.74
CA GLN A 207 -7.00 -9.16 17.12
C GLN A 207 -6.64 -8.20 15.98
N LEU A 208 -6.84 -8.58 14.73
CA LEU A 208 -6.46 -7.84 13.53
C LEU A 208 -4.97 -7.42 13.50
N THR A 209 -4.11 -8.29 13.95
CA THR A 209 -2.65 -8.07 14.04
C THR A 209 -1.88 -8.98 13.10
N VAL A 210 -0.62 -8.65 12.85
CA VAL A 210 0.35 -9.47 12.13
C VAL A 210 0.99 -10.46 13.13
N ARG A 211 0.76 -11.77 12.95
CA ARG A 211 1.26 -12.82 13.85
C ARG A 211 2.04 -13.93 13.13
N ARG A 212 1.71 -14.16 11.85
CA ARG A 212 2.33 -15.21 11.01
C ARG A 212 3.32 -14.65 10.00
N TRP A 213 3.69 -13.36 10.12
CA TRP A 213 4.63 -12.68 9.24
C TRP A 213 5.44 -11.66 10.04
N LYS A 214 6.66 -11.38 9.60
CA LYS A 214 7.48 -10.32 10.19
C LYS A 214 7.09 -8.97 9.58
N GLY A 215 6.58 -8.02 10.37
CA GLY A 215 6.17 -6.71 9.89
C GLY A 215 5.42 -5.90 10.92
N LYS A 216 4.95 -4.71 10.52
CA LYS A 216 4.18 -3.82 11.39
C LYS A 216 2.71 -4.22 11.41
N ASN A 217 2.05 -3.97 12.53
CA ASN A 217 0.60 -4.06 12.60
C ASN A 217 -0.06 -2.86 11.88
N PRO A 218 -1.12 -3.09 11.07
CA PRO A 218 -1.92 -2.01 10.51
C PRO A 218 -2.75 -1.32 11.60
N ILE A 219 -3.19 -0.09 11.34
CA ILE A 219 -4.20 0.59 12.16
C ILE A 219 -5.52 -0.16 11.99
N ARG A 220 -6.17 -0.49 13.11
CA ARG A 220 -7.47 -1.17 13.10
C ARG A 220 -8.59 -0.16 12.87
N ILE A 221 -9.54 -0.51 12.02
CA ILE A 221 -10.66 0.34 11.65
C ILE A 221 -11.95 -0.46 11.78
N ILE A 222 -12.88 0.02 12.59
CA ILE A 222 -14.16 -0.65 12.85
C ILE A 222 -15.30 0.28 12.43
N ILE A 223 -16.19 -0.21 11.57
CA ILE A 223 -17.46 0.48 11.25
C ILE A 223 -18.50 0.00 12.25
N ASP A 224 -18.86 0.86 13.21
CA ASP A 224 -19.81 0.57 14.30
C ASP A 224 -20.79 1.72 14.49
N PRO A 225 -21.77 1.89 13.60
CA PRO A 225 -22.68 3.03 13.63
C PRO A 225 -23.34 3.26 15.00
N ASN A 226 -23.71 2.20 15.69
CA ASN A 226 -24.52 2.21 16.90
C ASN A 226 -23.74 1.91 18.19
N ASN A 227 -22.38 1.96 18.15
CA ASN A 227 -21.52 1.68 19.30
C ASN A 227 -21.81 0.34 20.00
N ARG A 228 -22.04 -0.73 19.23
CA ARG A 228 -22.34 -2.07 19.74
C ARG A 228 -21.12 -2.85 20.24
N LEU A 229 -19.92 -2.37 19.93
CA LEU A 229 -18.67 -3.05 20.28
C LEU A 229 -18.45 -2.98 21.79
N GLN A 230 -18.40 -4.13 22.42
CA GLN A 230 -18.17 -4.23 23.87
C GLN A 230 -16.73 -3.86 24.25
N ASN A 231 -16.54 -3.28 25.42
CA ASN A 231 -15.22 -2.87 25.94
C ASN A 231 -14.23 -4.04 26.10
N THR A 232 -14.72 -5.26 26.19
CA THR A 232 -13.93 -6.52 26.29
C THR A 232 -13.35 -6.97 24.95
N ALA A 233 -13.80 -6.40 23.83
CA ALA A 233 -13.37 -6.81 22.49
C ALA A 233 -11.85 -6.70 22.32
N LYS A 234 -11.22 -7.75 21.76
CA LYS A 234 -9.75 -7.82 21.55
C LYS A 234 -9.21 -6.65 20.74
N VAL A 235 -9.98 -6.14 19.77
CA VAL A 235 -9.59 -4.97 18.94
C VAL A 235 -9.46 -3.68 19.76
N LEU A 236 -10.03 -3.59 20.97
CA LEU A 236 -9.92 -2.43 21.86
C LEU A 236 -8.81 -2.56 22.90
N LYS A 237 -8.19 -3.76 22.99
CA LYS A 237 -7.08 -4.00 23.92
C LYS A 237 -5.79 -3.55 23.24
N GLU A 238 -5.00 -2.70 23.95
CA GLU A 238 -3.63 -2.31 23.60
C GLU A 238 -3.35 -1.92 22.13
N LYS A 239 -2.05 -1.87 21.76
CA LYS A 239 -1.61 -1.59 20.39
C LYS A 239 -2.01 -2.72 19.42
N PRO A 240 -2.23 -2.41 18.13
CA PRO A 240 -2.17 -1.10 17.46
C PRO A 240 -3.36 -0.18 17.78
N VAL A 241 -3.31 1.06 17.27
CA VAL A 241 -4.41 2.03 17.33
C VAL A 241 -5.67 1.46 16.70
N THR A 242 -6.85 1.76 17.28
CA THR A 242 -8.15 1.43 16.71
C THR A 242 -8.98 2.68 16.47
N LEU A 243 -9.47 2.87 15.25
CA LEU A 243 -10.44 3.88 14.87
C LEU A 243 -11.83 3.24 14.82
N ILE A 244 -12.81 3.80 15.52
CA ILE A 244 -14.18 3.30 15.57
C ILE A 244 -15.11 4.38 15.02
N TYR A 245 -15.67 4.15 13.83
CA TYR A 245 -16.58 5.08 13.17
C TYR A 245 -18.02 4.84 13.58
N ASN A 246 -18.69 5.88 14.10
CA ASN A 246 -20.03 5.82 14.64
C ASN A 246 -20.86 7.09 14.31
N THR A 247 -22.16 7.09 14.67
CA THR A 247 -23.08 8.21 14.42
C THR A 247 -23.25 9.16 15.60
N THR A 248 -22.73 8.82 16.78
CA THR A 248 -23.13 9.48 18.03
C THR A 248 -22.04 10.28 18.70
N THR A 249 -20.80 9.78 18.79
CA THR A 249 -19.78 10.36 19.66
C THR A 249 -18.41 10.44 19.07
N THR A 250 -17.68 11.50 19.40
CA THR A 250 -16.24 11.61 19.18
C THR A 250 -15.55 11.63 20.54
N LYS A 251 -14.75 10.60 20.82
CA LYS A 251 -13.96 10.48 22.06
C LYS A 251 -12.70 9.65 21.86
N LYS A 252 -11.72 9.88 22.72
CA LYS A 252 -10.49 9.07 22.80
C LYS A 252 -10.48 8.29 24.12
N ARG A 253 -10.17 7.00 24.05
CA ARG A 253 -9.95 6.15 25.22
C ARG A 253 -8.70 5.29 24.99
N ARG A 254 -7.59 5.61 25.67
CA ARG A 254 -6.28 4.98 25.44
C ARG A 254 -5.87 5.08 23.97
N ASN A 255 -5.65 3.95 23.29
CA ASN A 255 -5.29 3.88 21.86
C ASN A 255 -6.51 3.76 20.94
N ASN A 256 -7.72 3.96 21.44
CA ASN A 256 -8.98 3.83 20.69
C ASN A 256 -9.58 5.22 20.46
N PHE A 257 -9.90 5.51 19.21
CA PHE A 257 -10.50 6.76 18.78
C PHE A 257 -11.90 6.47 18.25
N PHE A 258 -12.92 6.88 18.97
CA PHE A 258 -14.30 6.88 18.51
C PHE A 258 -14.51 8.15 17.70
N ILE A 259 -15.01 8.02 16.49
CA ILE A 259 -15.10 9.12 15.52
C ILE A 259 -16.53 9.20 15.02
N LYS A 260 -17.22 10.31 15.36
CA LYS A 260 -18.54 10.61 14.81
C LYS A 260 -18.39 11.07 13.37
N ILE A 261 -19.14 10.48 12.46
CA ILE A 261 -19.25 10.88 11.05
C ILE A 261 -20.69 11.30 10.76
N HIS A 262 -20.85 12.45 10.12
CA HIS A 262 -22.14 12.95 9.68
C HIS A 262 -22.02 13.64 8.31
N PRO A 263 -22.85 13.29 7.30
CA PRO A 263 -23.71 12.11 7.27
C PRO A 263 -22.87 10.81 7.31
N PHE A 264 -23.42 9.78 7.93
CA PHE A 264 -22.74 8.49 8.06
C PHE A 264 -22.76 7.74 6.74
N SER A 265 -21.64 7.75 6.05
CA SER A 265 -21.46 7.06 4.76
C SER A 265 -20.07 6.48 4.65
N ILE A 266 -19.91 5.45 3.82
CA ILE A 266 -18.60 4.84 3.55
C ILE A 266 -17.68 5.86 2.88
N HIS A 267 -18.19 6.73 2.03
CA HIS A 267 -17.42 7.78 1.37
C HIS A 267 -16.78 8.74 2.38
N ASN A 268 -17.56 9.26 3.34
CA ASN A 268 -17.06 10.16 4.38
C ASN A 268 -16.04 9.46 5.31
N ILE A 269 -16.26 8.18 5.61
CA ILE A 269 -15.32 7.36 6.39
C ILE A 269 -13.98 7.24 5.63
N ILE A 270 -14.00 6.91 4.34
CA ILE A 270 -12.81 6.78 3.51
C ILE A 270 -12.03 8.09 3.41
N GLN A 271 -12.73 9.21 3.25
CA GLN A 271 -12.09 10.52 3.25
C GLN A 271 -11.41 10.85 4.59
N ASP A 272 -12.07 10.56 5.72
CA ASP A 272 -11.50 10.78 7.06
C ASP A 272 -10.28 9.88 7.31
N ILE A 273 -10.35 8.61 6.87
CA ILE A 273 -9.22 7.68 6.91
C ILE A 273 -8.00 8.26 6.17
N TYR A 274 -8.22 8.80 4.95
CA TYR A 274 -7.14 9.42 4.19
C TYR A 274 -6.58 10.67 4.87
N LYS A 275 -7.44 11.56 5.41
CA LYS A 275 -7.03 12.76 6.16
C LYS A 275 -6.17 12.41 7.39
N LYS A 276 -6.33 11.22 7.96
CA LYS A 276 -5.50 10.71 9.07
C LYS A 276 -4.16 10.09 8.61
N GLY A 277 -3.82 10.19 7.31
CA GLY A 277 -2.57 9.70 6.75
C GLY A 277 -2.53 8.20 6.49
N ILE A 278 -3.68 7.52 6.48
CA ILE A 278 -3.80 6.10 6.15
C ILE A 278 -3.95 6.00 4.63
N SER A 279 -2.87 5.61 3.96
CA SER A 279 -2.75 5.61 2.49
C SER A 279 -3.34 4.37 1.83
N SER A 280 -3.55 3.30 2.58
CA SER A 280 -4.15 2.05 2.09
C SER A 280 -4.86 1.30 3.19
N ILE A 281 -5.91 0.56 2.82
CA ILE A 281 -6.65 -0.30 3.75
C ILE A 281 -6.95 -1.65 3.11
N VAL A 282 -6.90 -2.71 3.92
CA VAL A 282 -7.47 -4.01 3.58
C VAL A 282 -8.80 -4.18 4.32
N VAL A 283 -9.88 -4.42 3.58
CA VAL A 283 -11.22 -4.68 4.11
C VAL A 283 -11.40 -6.19 4.22
N GLU A 284 -11.36 -6.71 5.45
CA GLU A 284 -11.44 -8.17 5.72
C GLU A 284 -12.76 -8.57 6.39
N GLY A 285 -13.74 -7.70 6.40
CA GLY A 285 -14.86 -7.92 7.25
C GLY A 285 -16.18 -8.21 6.54
N GLY A 286 -16.95 -9.14 7.05
CA GLY A 286 -18.31 -9.57 6.74
C GLY A 286 -18.91 -9.20 5.37
N THR A 287 -19.73 -10.09 4.81
CA THR A 287 -20.38 -9.87 3.50
C THR A 287 -21.02 -8.49 3.35
N LYS A 288 -21.72 -8.01 4.39
CA LYS A 288 -22.36 -6.67 4.34
C LYS A 288 -21.36 -5.56 4.09
N THR A 289 -20.24 -5.55 4.81
CA THR A 289 -19.21 -4.50 4.66
C THR A 289 -18.59 -4.56 3.27
N ILE A 290 -18.20 -5.74 2.80
CA ILE A 290 -17.59 -5.89 1.47
C ILE A 290 -18.59 -5.47 0.38
N ASN A 291 -19.86 -5.90 0.48
CA ASN A 291 -20.90 -5.52 -0.49
C ASN A 291 -21.15 -4.01 -0.51
N TYR A 292 -21.03 -3.31 0.62
CA TYR A 292 -21.11 -1.85 0.65
C TYR A 292 -20.00 -1.20 -0.18
N PHE A 293 -18.76 -1.69 -0.06
CA PHE A 293 -17.65 -1.18 -0.86
C PHE A 293 -17.85 -1.49 -2.36
N ILE A 294 -18.34 -2.68 -2.69
CA ILE A 294 -18.63 -3.09 -4.08
C ILE A 294 -19.72 -2.18 -4.66
N ALA A 295 -20.87 -2.06 -3.97
CA ALA A 295 -22.00 -1.28 -4.44
C ALA A 295 -21.72 0.23 -4.57
N SER A 296 -20.82 0.76 -3.73
CA SER A 296 -20.38 2.15 -3.79
C SER A 296 -19.24 2.39 -4.78
N ASN A 297 -18.75 1.34 -5.45
CA ASN A 297 -17.55 1.37 -6.30
C ASN A 297 -16.32 2.00 -5.62
N LEU A 298 -16.15 1.81 -4.29
CA LEU A 298 -15.07 2.38 -3.48
C LEU A 298 -13.98 1.34 -3.17
N TRP A 299 -13.54 0.62 -4.18
CA TRP A 299 -12.50 -0.38 -4.06
C TRP A 299 -11.61 -0.38 -5.32
N HIS A 300 -10.36 -0.83 -5.19
CA HIS A 300 -9.36 -0.80 -6.26
C HIS A 300 -8.83 -2.18 -6.61
N GLU A 301 -8.80 -3.08 -5.61
CA GLU A 301 -8.30 -4.44 -5.77
C GLU A 301 -9.12 -5.38 -4.90
N ALA A 302 -9.42 -6.59 -5.39
CA ALA A 302 -10.00 -7.65 -4.58
C ALA A 302 -9.09 -8.87 -4.59
N ARG A 303 -8.91 -9.49 -3.41
CA ARG A 303 -8.11 -10.70 -3.17
C ARG A 303 -9.00 -11.77 -2.58
N LEU A 304 -9.36 -12.73 -3.39
CA LEU A 304 -10.32 -13.76 -3.04
C LEU A 304 -9.63 -15.14 -2.99
N PHE A 305 -9.69 -15.80 -1.85
CA PHE A 305 -9.32 -17.21 -1.74
C PHE A 305 -10.53 -18.11 -1.95
N ILE A 306 -10.39 -19.12 -2.80
CA ILE A 306 -11.38 -20.16 -3.01
C ILE A 306 -10.76 -21.48 -2.53
N SER A 307 -11.33 -22.07 -1.49
CA SER A 307 -10.87 -23.36 -0.97
C SER A 307 -11.66 -24.52 -1.60
N ASN A 308 -11.06 -25.72 -1.61
CA ASN A 308 -11.75 -26.93 -2.08
C ASN A 308 -12.85 -27.43 -1.14
N LYS A 309 -13.03 -26.81 0.04
CA LYS A 309 -14.07 -27.17 1.01
C LYS A 309 -15.46 -26.84 0.50
N LYS A 310 -16.47 -27.59 0.98
CA LYS A 310 -17.88 -27.34 0.74
C LYS A 310 -18.64 -27.30 2.07
N PHE A 311 -19.53 -26.32 2.23
CA PHE A 311 -20.37 -26.20 3.43
C PHE A 311 -21.82 -26.67 3.21
N LYS A 312 -22.25 -26.84 1.95
CA LYS A 312 -23.62 -27.17 1.52
C LYS A 312 -24.65 -26.10 1.87
N LYS A 313 -24.57 -25.50 3.08
CA LYS A 313 -25.42 -24.40 3.58
C LYS A 313 -24.56 -23.44 4.37
N GLY A 314 -24.80 -22.13 4.25
CA GLY A 314 -24.02 -21.14 4.96
C GLY A 314 -24.39 -19.70 4.59
N ILE A 315 -23.53 -18.77 5.02
CA ILE A 315 -23.62 -17.36 4.66
C ILE A 315 -22.94 -17.18 3.30
N SER A 316 -23.71 -16.71 2.31
CA SER A 316 -23.20 -16.50 0.95
C SER A 316 -22.04 -15.51 0.91
N ALA A 317 -21.07 -15.79 0.04
CA ALA A 317 -19.97 -14.90 -0.24
C ALA A 317 -20.45 -13.61 -0.93
N PRO A 318 -19.70 -12.50 -0.83
CA PRO A 318 -19.90 -11.35 -1.69
C PRO A 318 -19.86 -11.77 -3.16
N ASN A 319 -20.73 -11.19 -3.97
CA ASN A 319 -20.73 -11.42 -5.41
C ASN A 319 -19.95 -10.30 -6.10
N LEU A 320 -18.91 -10.68 -6.81
CA LEU A 320 -18.10 -9.78 -7.61
C LEU A 320 -17.86 -10.45 -8.98
N ASN A 321 -18.58 -9.96 -9.98
CA ASN A 321 -18.43 -10.43 -11.36
C ASN A 321 -17.37 -9.55 -12.05
N CYS A 322 -16.25 -10.13 -12.46
CA CYS A 322 -15.19 -9.44 -13.18
C CYS A 322 -14.60 -10.39 -14.24
N GLU A 323 -14.31 -9.84 -15.41
CA GLU A 323 -13.76 -10.61 -16.54
C GLU A 323 -12.26 -10.86 -16.42
N ASN A 324 -11.52 -9.89 -15.89
CA ASN A 324 -10.06 -9.94 -15.77
C ASN A 324 -9.63 -10.41 -14.37
N VAL A 325 -9.36 -11.71 -14.23
CA VAL A 325 -8.97 -12.33 -12.97
C VAL A 325 -7.60 -12.99 -13.11
N ASN A 326 -6.60 -12.49 -12.36
CA ASN A 326 -5.35 -13.22 -12.20
C ASN A 326 -5.53 -14.33 -11.18
N LYS A 327 -5.22 -15.58 -11.57
CA LYS A 327 -5.41 -16.76 -10.73
C LYS A 327 -4.07 -17.39 -10.38
N GLU A 328 -3.90 -17.73 -9.10
CA GLU A 328 -2.71 -18.40 -8.58
C GLU A 328 -3.13 -19.57 -7.68
N ASN A 329 -2.38 -20.69 -7.70
CA ASN A 329 -2.57 -21.78 -6.75
C ASN A 329 -1.71 -21.56 -5.52
N ILE A 330 -2.33 -21.48 -4.35
CA ILE A 330 -1.66 -21.28 -3.05
C ILE A 330 -1.83 -22.54 -2.20
N SER A 331 -1.02 -23.55 -2.49
CA SER A 331 -1.04 -24.84 -1.76
C SER A 331 -2.43 -25.46 -1.68
N GLY A 332 -3.17 -25.47 -2.79
CA GLY A 332 -4.51 -26.04 -2.89
C GLY A 332 -5.68 -25.07 -2.72
N ASP A 333 -5.47 -23.88 -2.22
CA ASP A 333 -6.43 -22.78 -2.37
C ASP A 333 -6.17 -22.04 -3.70
N GLU A 334 -7.21 -21.63 -4.40
CA GLU A 334 -7.10 -20.75 -5.57
C GLU A 334 -7.19 -19.28 -5.10
N LEU A 335 -6.19 -18.49 -5.39
CA LEU A 335 -6.20 -17.05 -5.16
C LEU A 335 -6.58 -16.32 -6.42
N HIS A 336 -7.65 -15.52 -6.36
CA HIS A 336 -8.05 -14.59 -7.41
C HIS A 336 -7.66 -13.17 -7.01
N ILE A 337 -6.91 -12.50 -7.89
CA ILE A 337 -6.61 -11.06 -7.77
C ILE A 337 -7.34 -10.33 -8.89
N ILE A 338 -8.20 -9.40 -8.52
CA ILE A 338 -9.09 -8.67 -9.41
C ILE A 338 -8.80 -7.18 -9.24
N ASN A 339 -8.51 -6.48 -10.32
CA ASN A 339 -8.37 -5.02 -10.32
C ASN A 339 -9.67 -4.37 -10.79
N ASN A 340 -10.05 -3.29 -10.13
CA ASN A 340 -11.20 -2.49 -10.54
C ASN A 340 -10.75 -1.44 -11.57
N ASN A 341 -10.92 -1.77 -12.85
CA ASN A 341 -10.46 -0.93 -13.97
C ASN A 341 -11.21 0.41 -14.10
N GLU A 342 -12.39 0.55 -13.47
CA GLU A 342 -13.17 1.79 -13.50
C GLU A 342 -12.60 2.91 -12.61
N GLN A 343 -11.60 2.59 -11.78
CA GLN A 343 -11.01 3.52 -10.80
C GLN A 343 -9.61 4.03 -11.18
N PHE A 344 -9.05 3.62 -12.33
CA PHE A 344 -7.69 4.00 -12.76
C PHE A 344 -7.66 5.00 -13.92
#